data_3ac16d81ddf13781a5564dc6e97f707e
#
_entry.id   3ac16d81ddf13781a5564dc6e97f707e
#
_cell.length_a   1.000
_cell.length_b   1.000
_cell.length_c   1.000
_cell.angle_alpha   90.00
_cell.angle_beta   90.00
_cell.angle_gamma   90.00
#
_symmetry.space_group_name_H-M   'P 1'
#
loop_
_entity.id
_entity.type
_entity.pdbx_description
1 polymer ?
#
loop_
_entity_poly.entity_id
_entity_poly.type
_entity_poly.pdbx_seq_one_letter_code
_entity_poly.pdbx_strand_id
1 'polypeptide(L)'
;MKKVVTVTEVDGEGLDGLLGETVLLFCANYIYTGKLIRVNATCVCLEEPAIVYETGEFSAKAFKDVQRLAAKVFYVQTGAIESFGAAR
;
A
#
# COMPACT_ATOMS: atom_id res chain seq x y z
N MET A 1 -4.03 -13.09 35.46
CA MET A 1 -2.95 -13.72 34.69
C MET A 1 -2.44 -12.78 33.61
N LYS A 2 -1.14 -12.58 33.55
CA LYS A 2 -0.53 -11.75 32.53
C LYS A 2 -0.32 -12.58 31.25
N LYS A 3 -0.79 -12.06 30.14
CA LYS A 3 -0.43 -12.58 28.83
C LYS A 3 0.93 -12.04 28.42
N VAL A 4 1.83 -12.91 28.03
CA VAL A 4 3.10 -12.53 27.46
C VAL A 4 2.97 -12.62 25.93
N VAL A 5 3.22 -11.51 25.25
CA VAL A 5 3.20 -11.47 23.80
C VAL A 5 4.63 -11.34 23.31
N THR A 6 5.07 -12.27 22.49
CA THR A 6 6.37 -12.19 21.84
C THR A 6 6.22 -11.51 20.50
N VAL A 7 6.95 -10.42 20.31
CA VAL A 7 6.98 -9.70 19.04
C VAL A 7 8.25 -10.10 18.30
N THR A 8 8.09 -10.56 17.08
CA THR A 8 9.21 -10.96 16.23
C THR A 8 9.25 -10.05 15.01
N GLU A 9 10.38 -9.41 14.79
CA GLU A 9 10.63 -8.69 13.56
C GLU A 9 11.27 -9.65 12.56
N VAL A 10 10.79 -9.61 11.33
CA VAL A 10 11.30 -10.45 10.25
C VAL A 10 11.78 -9.55 9.13
N ASP A 11 13.07 -9.69 8.78
CA ASP A 11 13.66 -8.92 7.69
C ASP A 11 12.95 -9.22 6.37
N GLY A 12 12.71 -8.18 5.59
CA GLY A 12 12.05 -8.32 4.31
C GLY A 12 10.54 -8.44 4.38
N GLU A 13 9.96 -8.24 5.55
CA GLU A 13 8.50 -8.13 5.70
C GLU A 13 8.07 -6.67 5.76
N GLY A 14 6.76 -6.45 5.73
CA GLY A 14 6.18 -5.12 5.70
C GLY A 14 6.34 -4.49 4.33
N LEU A 15 6.43 -3.17 4.30
CA LEU A 15 6.55 -2.43 3.04
C LEU A 15 7.83 -2.81 2.29
N ASP A 16 8.92 -3.00 3.00
CA ASP A 16 10.19 -3.40 2.36
C ASP A 16 10.06 -4.71 1.61
N GLY A 17 9.30 -5.64 2.14
CA GLY A 17 9.08 -6.94 1.51
C GLY A 17 8.25 -6.87 0.23
N LEU A 18 7.59 -5.75 -0.01
CA LEU A 18 6.73 -5.54 -1.18
C LEU A 18 7.40 -4.72 -2.28
N LEU A 19 8.67 -4.37 -2.12
CA LEU A 19 9.41 -3.63 -3.16
C LEU A 19 9.37 -4.38 -4.49
N GLY A 20 9.02 -3.65 -5.54
CA GLY A 20 8.89 -4.21 -6.89
C GLY A 20 7.51 -4.75 -7.21
N GLU A 21 6.63 -4.86 -6.24
CA GLU A 21 5.27 -5.38 -6.45
C GLU A 21 4.26 -4.24 -6.54
N THR A 22 3.14 -4.52 -7.19
CA THR A 22 2.00 -3.63 -7.15
C THR A 22 1.34 -3.77 -5.79
N VAL A 23 1.15 -2.65 -5.11
CA VAL A 23 0.63 -2.62 -3.75
C VAL A 23 -0.68 -1.88 -3.66
N LEU A 24 -1.41 -2.16 -2.59
CA LEU A 24 -2.57 -1.41 -2.16
C LEU A 24 -2.22 -0.71 -0.87
N LEU A 25 -2.45 0.60 -0.84
CA LEU A 25 -2.20 1.42 0.35
C LEU A 25 -3.53 2.03 0.78
N PHE A 26 -4.05 1.53 1.90
CA PHE A 26 -5.30 2.04 2.46
C PHE A 26 -4.96 3.21 3.37
N CYS A 27 -5.40 4.38 2.98
CA CYS A 27 -5.18 5.61 3.71
C CYS A 27 -6.52 6.18 4.17
N ALA A 28 -6.48 7.17 5.06
CA ALA A 28 -7.71 7.73 5.63
C ALA A 28 -8.67 8.29 4.58
N ASN A 29 -8.15 8.96 3.56
CA ASN A 29 -8.99 9.61 2.55
C ASN A 29 -9.13 8.81 1.27
N TYR A 30 -8.06 8.11 0.86
CA TYR A 30 -8.04 7.42 -0.42
C TYR A 30 -7.35 6.08 -0.28
N ILE A 31 -7.63 5.22 -1.24
CA ILE A 31 -6.86 3.99 -1.46
C ILE A 31 -5.98 4.23 -2.67
N TYR A 32 -4.67 4.09 -2.48
CA TYR A 32 -3.71 4.24 -3.57
C TYR A 32 -3.20 2.88 -4.00
N THR A 33 -2.92 2.75 -5.29
CA THR A 33 -2.29 1.55 -5.83
C THR A 33 -1.20 1.97 -6.82
N GLY A 34 -0.21 1.12 -6.98
CA GLY A 34 0.88 1.35 -7.90
C GLY A 34 2.02 0.40 -7.58
N LYS A 35 3.06 0.46 -8.41
CA LYS A 35 4.25 -0.35 -8.19
C LYS A 35 5.12 0.34 -7.13
N LEU A 36 5.42 -0.39 -6.07
CA LEU A 36 6.25 0.13 -4.98
C LEU A 36 7.72 0.05 -5.40
N ILE A 37 8.34 1.21 -5.61
CA ILE A 37 9.72 1.26 -6.09
C ILE A 37 10.72 1.74 -5.05
N ARG A 38 10.26 2.46 -4.02
CA ARG A 38 11.13 2.91 -2.92
C ARG A 38 10.33 3.01 -1.63
N VAL A 39 11.00 2.67 -0.54
CA VAL A 39 10.47 2.84 0.81
C VAL A 39 11.46 3.66 1.60
N ASN A 40 11.00 4.77 2.16
CA ASN A 40 11.78 5.65 3.02
C ASN A 40 11.13 5.74 4.39
N ALA A 41 11.81 6.36 5.33
CA ALA A 41 11.30 6.50 6.69
C ALA A 41 9.96 7.26 6.76
N THR A 42 9.76 8.24 5.89
CA THR A 42 8.60 9.13 5.95
C THR A 42 7.62 8.97 4.79
N CYS A 43 8.05 8.34 3.70
CA CYS A 43 7.19 8.17 2.53
C CYS A 43 7.59 6.94 1.74
N VAL A 44 6.65 6.48 0.93
CA VAL A 44 6.88 5.46 -0.08
C VAL A 44 6.68 6.06 -1.46
N CYS A 45 7.32 5.49 -2.47
CA CYS A 45 7.21 5.96 -3.84
C CYS A 45 6.56 4.90 -4.71
N LEU A 46 5.50 5.31 -5.39
CA LEU A 46 4.76 4.45 -6.33
C LEU A 46 5.03 4.89 -7.76
N GLU A 47 5.28 3.91 -8.61
CA GLU A 47 5.33 4.09 -10.06
C GLU A 47 3.97 3.70 -10.65
N GLU A 48 3.53 4.43 -11.66
CA GLU A 48 2.22 4.25 -12.27
C GLU A 48 1.09 4.30 -11.23
N PRO A 49 1.03 5.39 -10.44
CA PRO A 49 0.09 5.47 -9.33
C PRO A 49 -1.34 5.64 -9.80
N ALA A 50 -2.26 5.10 -9.01
CA ALA A 50 -3.68 5.26 -9.25
C ALA A 50 -4.42 5.39 -7.93
N ILE A 51 -5.59 6.00 -7.98
CA ILE A 51 -6.51 6.07 -6.85
C ILE A 51 -7.67 5.14 -7.14
N VAL A 52 -8.04 4.35 -6.15
CA VAL A 52 -9.23 3.51 -6.23
C VAL A 52 -10.45 4.41 -5.92
N TYR A 53 -11.23 4.65 -6.93
CA TYR A 53 -12.43 5.49 -6.82
C TYR A 53 -13.61 4.71 -6.27
N GLU A 54 -13.78 3.48 -6.72
CA GLU A 54 -14.83 2.59 -6.26
C GLU A 54 -14.27 1.18 -6.12
N THR A 55 -14.42 0.61 -4.95
CA THR A 55 -13.83 -0.70 -4.68
C THR A 55 -14.65 -1.86 -5.25
N GLY A 56 -15.96 -1.73 -5.24
CA GLY A 56 -16.82 -2.89 -5.41
C GLY A 56 -16.70 -3.80 -4.20
N GLU A 57 -16.82 -5.10 -4.41
CA GLU A 57 -16.58 -6.09 -3.36
C GLU A 57 -15.10 -6.24 -3.09
N PHE A 58 -14.71 -6.25 -1.83
CA PHE A 58 -13.30 -6.39 -1.46
C PHE A 58 -12.71 -7.75 -1.84
N SER A 59 -13.55 -8.75 -2.00
CA SER A 59 -13.12 -10.08 -2.43
C SER A 59 -12.90 -10.19 -3.94
N ALA A 60 -13.31 -9.21 -4.73
CA ALA A 60 -13.14 -9.22 -6.16
C ALA A 60 -11.65 -9.12 -6.54
N LYS A 61 -11.27 -9.68 -7.68
CA LYS A 61 -9.89 -9.62 -8.18
C LYS A 61 -9.44 -8.21 -8.50
N ALA A 62 -10.36 -7.37 -8.96
CA ALA A 62 -10.05 -6.01 -9.35
C ALA A 62 -11.07 -5.06 -8.73
N PHE A 63 -10.62 -3.86 -8.45
CA PHE A 63 -11.52 -2.81 -8.00
C PHE A 63 -12.43 -2.36 -9.14
N LYS A 64 -13.61 -1.91 -8.78
CA LYS A 64 -14.63 -1.52 -9.75
C LYS A 64 -14.20 -0.33 -10.59
N ASP A 65 -13.59 0.67 -9.98
CA ASP A 65 -13.12 1.86 -10.69
C ASP A 65 -11.80 2.35 -10.10
N VAL A 66 -10.80 2.42 -10.94
CA VAL A 66 -9.45 2.88 -10.58
C VAL A 66 -9.04 3.94 -11.57
N GLN A 67 -8.64 5.11 -11.07
CA GLN A 67 -8.21 6.22 -11.91
C GLN A 67 -6.73 6.45 -11.77
N ARG A 68 -6.04 6.41 -12.90
CA ARG A 68 -4.60 6.65 -12.94
C ARG A 68 -4.31 8.13 -12.68
N LEU A 69 -3.33 8.38 -11.85
CA LEU A 69 -2.84 9.72 -11.61
C LEU A 69 -1.93 10.16 -12.75
N ALA A 70 -2.00 11.43 -13.11
CA ALA A 70 -1.15 12.01 -14.16
C ALA A 70 0.23 12.34 -13.58
N ALA A 71 0.94 11.31 -13.14
CA ALA A 71 2.25 11.45 -12.54
C ALA A 71 3.08 10.21 -12.89
N LYS A 72 4.39 10.39 -13.09
CA LYS A 72 5.28 9.24 -13.30
C LYS A 72 5.46 8.46 -12.02
N VAL A 73 5.71 9.19 -10.95
CA VAL A 73 5.85 8.64 -9.61
C VAL A 73 5.04 9.48 -8.65
N PHE A 74 4.63 8.87 -7.56
CA PHE A 74 3.81 9.53 -6.56
C PHE A 74 4.25 9.07 -5.18
N TYR A 75 4.36 10.02 -4.26
CA TYR A 75 4.80 9.72 -2.91
C TYR A 75 3.61 9.70 -1.97
N VAL A 76 3.53 8.66 -1.15
CA VAL A 76 2.53 8.54 -0.11
C VAL A 76 3.25 8.57 1.23
N GLN A 77 2.82 9.43 2.13
CA GLN A 77 3.42 9.52 3.45
C GLN A 77 3.11 8.28 4.26
N THR A 78 4.13 7.68 4.88
CA THR A 78 3.94 6.46 5.66
C THR A 78 2.97 6.68 6.82
N GLY A 79 2.96 7.87 7.41
CA GLY A 79 2.02 8.22 8.48
C GLY A 79 0.56 8.26 8.05
N ALA A 80 0.29 8.33 6.76
CA ALA A 80 -1.08 8.32 6.22
C ALA A 80 -1.56 6.90 5.88
N ILE A 81 -0.67 5.93 5.85
CA ILE A 81 -1.00 4.55 5.48
C ILE A 81 -1.55 3.83 6.70
N GLU A 82 -2.80 3.43 6.61
CA GLU A 82 -3.47 2.68 7.67
C GLU A 82 -3.18 1.19 7.58
N SER A 83 -3.24 0.66 6.37
CA SER A 83 -2.97 -0.75 6.08
C SER A 83 -2.50 -0.89 4.65
N PHE A 84 -1.82 -1.98 4.37
CA PHE A 84 -1.27 -2.18 3.03
C PHE A 84 -1.12 -3.67 2.73
N GLY A 85 -0.98 -3.96 1.45
CA GLY A 85 -0.76 -5.33 1.00
C GLY A 85 -0.37 -5.38 -0.46
N ALA A 86 0.02 -6.55 -0.92
CA ALA A 86 0.28 -6.78 -2.33
C ALA A 86 -1.05 -6.90 -3.08
N ALA A 87 -1.15 -6.27 -4.24
CA ALA A 87 -2.32 -6.40 -5.09
C ALA A 87 -2.30 -7.77 -5.78
N ARG A 88 -3.47 -8.29 -6.01
CA ARG A 88 -3.61 -9.53 -6.78
C ARG A 88 -3.41 -9.31 -8.26
#